data_20dc12889958e440e5b0080d52394286
#
_entry.id   20dc12889958e440e5b0080d52394286
#
_cell.length_a   1.000
_cell.length_b   1.000
_cell.length_c   1.000
_cell.angle_alpha   90.00
_cell.angle_beta   90.00
_cell.angle_gamma   90.00
#
_symmetry.space_group_name_H-M   'P 1'
#
loop_
_entity.id
_entity.type
_entity.pdbx_description
1 polymer ?
#
loop_
_entity_poly.entity_id
_entity_poly.type
_entity_poly.pdbx_seq_one_letter_code
_entity_poly.pdbx_strand_id
1 'polypeptide(L)'
;MLYYLSLGSNLGEREKTLQQALTAIGQQAGNILRCSDFFYSQPWGFDSPNEFCNLCCAVDSHLLPLDMLACTQSIERQLGRTEKSENGHYADRPIDIDLIRVFDGNGEELSIVNSQLSIPHPLWQQRDFVRIPLEQIFQS
;
A
#
# COMPACT_ATOMS: atom_id res chain seq x y z
N MET A 1 8.29 -7.46 -12.43
CA MET A 1 8.79 -6.78 -11.22
C MET A 1 8.02 -7.27 -10.00
N LEU A 2 8.70 -7.33 -8.87
CA LEU A 2 8.09 -7.71 -7.60
C LEU A 2 7.84 -6.45 -6.77
N TYR A 3 6.58 -6.20 -6.46
CA TYR A 3 6.14 -5.05 -5.67
C TYR A 3 5.71 -5.49 -4.28
N TYR A 4 6.16 -4.77 -3.27
CA TYR A 4 5.61 -4.86 -1.91
C TYR A 4 4.75 -3.64 -1.67
N LEU A 5 3.45 -3.87 -1.47
CA LEU A 5 2.45 -2.81 -1.28
C LEU A 5 1.94 -2.87 0.16
N SER A 6 1.70 -1.69 0.74
CA SER A 6 1.03 -1.54 2.02
C SER A 6 -0.37 -0.99 1.80
N LEU A 7 -1.37 -1.61 2.39
CA LEU A 7 -2.76 -1.20 2.30
C LEU A 7 -3.27 -0.86 3.69
N GLY A 8 -4.07 0.21 3.79
CA GLY A 8 -4.68 0.61 5.04
C GLY A 8 -6.07 1.17 4.85
N SER A 9 -6.95 0.97 5.84
CA SER A 9 -8.30 1.49 5.85
C SER A 9 -8.71 1.80 7.29
N ASN A 10 -9.30 2.97 7.55
CA ASN A 10 -9.84 3.30 8.87
C ASN A 10 -11.26 3.86 8.84
N LEU A 11 -11.98 3.66 7.74
CA LEU A 11 -13.39 4.07 7.60
C LEU A 11 -14.22 2.89 7.10
N GLY A 12 -15.44 2.78 7.61
CA GLY A 12 -16.39 1.77 7.18
C GLY A 12 -15.98 0.36 7.54
N GLU A 13 -16.31 -0.59 6.67
CA GLU A 13 -15.95 -2.01 6.81
C GLU A 13 -14.52 -2.23 6.31
N ARG A 14 -13.54 -1.96 7.17
CA ARG A 14 -12.12 -1.91 6.83
C ARG A 14 -11.60 -3.19 6.20
N GLU A 15 -11.87 -4.33 6.84
CA GLU A 15 -11.39 -5.63 6.37
C GLU A 15 -11.95 -5.97 4.99
N LYS A 16 -13.23 -5.69 4.78
CA LYS A 16 -13.90 -5.90 3.49
C LYS A 16 -13.30 -5.00 2.41
N THR A 17 -13.05 -3.74 2.74
CA THR A 17 -12.43 -2.79 1.80
C THR A 17 -11.04 -3.27 1.39
N LEU A 18 -10.24 -3.76 2.34
CA LEU A 18 -8.91 -4.30 2.04
C LEU A 18 -9.00 -5.54 1.14
N GLN A 19 -9.97 -6.42 1.37
CA GLN A 19 -10.19 -7.59 0.51
C GLN A 19 -10.61 -7.18 -0.90
N GLN A 20 -11.46 -6.16 -1.02
CA GLN A 20 -11.84 -5.61 -2.32
C GLN A 20 -10.64 -5.00 -3.04
N ALA A 21 -9.75 -4.33 -2.31
CA ALA A 21 -8.53 -3.78 -2.89
C ALA A 21 -7.61 -4.88 -3.39
N LEU A 22 -7.44 -5.97 -2.63
CA LEU A 22 -6.65 -7.12 -3.08
C LEU A 22 -7.22 -7.74 -4.36
N THR A 23 -8.54 -7.89 -4.43
CA THR A 23 -9.20 -8.41 -5.64
C THR A 23 -8.92 -7.50 -6.84
N ALA A 24 -9.05 -6.18 -6.66
CA ALA A 24 -8.78 -5.22 -7.72
C ALA A 24 -7.32 -5.24 -8.17
N ILE A 25 -6.38 -5.34 -7.23
CA ILE A 25 -4.95 -5.47 -7.54
C ILE A 25 -4.70 -6.73 -8.36
N GLY A 26 -5.28 -7.86 -7.97
CA GLY A 26 -5.13 -9.11 -8.70
C GLY A 26 -5.70 -9.06 -10.12
N GLN A 27 -6.73 -8.25 -10.34
CA GLN A 27 -7.37 -8.11 -11.66
C GLN A 27 -6.68 -7.06 -12.55
N GLN A 28 -6.14 -5.99 -11.96
CA GLN A 28 -5.72 -4.80 -12.71
C GLN A 28 -4.20 -4.59 -12.70
N ALA A 29 -3.49 -5.04 -11.68
CA ALA A 29 -2.09 -4.71 -11.50
C ALA A 29 -1.16 -5.90 -11.76
N GLY A 30 -1.49 -7.09 -11.27
CA GLY A 30 -0.62 -8.24 -11.40
C GLY A 30 -1.07 -9.40 -10.52
N ASN A 31 -0.18 -10.37 -10.33
CA ASN A 31 -0.48 -11.57 -9.58
C ASN A 31 -0.03 -11.43 -8.13
N ILE A 32 -0.96 -11.58 -7.19
CA ILE A 32 -0.64 -11.52 -5.76
C ILE A 32 -0.01 -12.84 -5.35
N LEU A 33 1.24 -12.78 -4.88
CA LEU A 33 2.00 -13.95 -4.48
C LEU A 33 1.80 -14.29 -3.01
N ARG A 34 1.72 -13.28 -2.15
CA ARG A 34 1.60 -13.43 -0.70
C ARG A 34 0.88 -12.23 -0.11
N CYS A 35 0.17 -12.48 1.00
CA CYS A 35 -0.43 -11.43 1.82
C CYS A 35 -0.09 -11.66 3.28
N SER A 36 0.12 -10.58 4.02
CA SER A 36 0.24 -10.65 5.47
C SER A 36 -1.12 -10.82 6.14
N ASP A 37 -1.09 -11.07 7.44
CA ASP A 37 -2.27 -10.95 8.29
C ASP A 37 -2.67 -9.48 8.42
N PHE A 38 -3.90 -9.22 8.86
CA PHE A 38 -4.32 -7.88 9.25
C PHE A 38 -3.51 -7.41 10.45
N PHE A 39 -3.14 -6.14 10.43
CA PHE A 39 -2.46 -5.48 11.53
C PHE A 39 -3.22 -4.21 11.89
N TYR A 40 -3.64 -4.09 13.13
CA TYR A 40 -4.44 -2.95 13.59
C TYR A 40 -3.54 -1.92 14.26
N SER A 41 -3.71 -0.65 13.91
CA SER A 41 -2.87 0.42 14.42
C SER A 41 -3.66 1.70 14.66
N GLN A 42 -3.16 2.53 15.58
CA GLN A 42 -3.69 3.87 15.76
C GLN A 42 -3.30 4.74 14.57
N PRO A 43 -4.08 5.80 14.25
CA PRO A 43 -3.72 6.72 13.19
C PRO A 43 -2.33 7.32 13.41
N TRP A 44 -1.53 7.36 12.34
CA TRP A 44 -0.18 7.89 12.37
C TRP A 44 -0.16 9.29 11.79
N GLY A 45 0.28 10.28 12.59
CA GLY A 45 0.41 11.66 12.15
C GLY A 45 -0.85 12.52 12.28
N PHE A 46 -1.94 11.99 12.87
CA PHE A 46 -3.16 12.74 13.16
C PHE A 46 -3.97 12.07 14.26
N ASP A 47 -4.87 12.82 14.89
CA ASP A 47 -5.77 12.29 15.92
C ASP A 47 -7.09 11.84 15.29
N SER A 48 -7.50 10.63 15.59
CA SER A 48 -8.79 10.08 15.17
C SER A 48 -9.19 8.94 16.09
N PRO A 49 -10.51 8.74 16.36
CA PRO A 49 -10.97 7.55 17.06
C PRO A 49 -10.95 6.30 16.18
N ASN A 50 -10.72 6.45 14.87
CA ASN A 50 -10.83 5.37 13.90
C ASN A 50 -9.48 4.66 13.74
N GLU A 51 -9.39 3.45 14.32
CA GLU A 51 -8.23 2.60 14.18
C GLU A 51 -8.06 2.11 12.73
N PHE A 52 -6.83 2.05 12.26
CA PHE A 52 -6.52 1.47 10.95
C PHE A 52 -6.47 -0.05 11.01
N CYS A 53 -7.00 -0.68 9.96
CA CYS A 53 -6.69 -2.05 9.60
C CYS A 53 -5.71 -2.02 8.44
N ASN A 54 -4.58 -2.70 8.56
CA ASN A 54 -3.48 -2.66 7.60
C ASN A 54 -3.08 -4.07 7.17
N LEU A 55 -2.53 -4.18 5.97
CA LEU A 55 -1.83 -5.38 5.52
C LEU A 55 -0.79 -5.02 4.47
N CYS A 56 0.13 -5.94 4.22
CA CYS A 56 1.04 -5.86 3.08
C CYS A 56 0.82 -7.03 2.14
N CYS A 57 1.08 -6.82 0.85
CA CYS A 57 1.05 -7.90 -0.13
C CYS A 57 2.25 -7.80 -1.07
N ALA A 58 2.62 -8.94 -1.63
CA ALA A 58 3.67 -9.05 -2.65
C ALA A 58 2.98 -9.33 -3.98
N VAL A 59 3.29 -8.53 -5.01
CA VAL A 59 2.63 -8.59 -6.31
C VAL A 59 3.68 -8.73 -7.41
N ASP A 60 3.55 -9.76 -8.24
CA ASP A 60 4.32 -9.89 -9.46
C ASP A 60 3.57 -9.18 -10.59
N SER A 61 4.20 -8.18 -11.22
CA SER A 61 3.56 -7.33 -12.19
C SER A 61 4.49 -6.96 -13.33
N HIS A 62 3.92 -6.80 -14.52
CA HIS A 62 4.63 -6.25 -15.68
C HIS A 62 4.66 -4.73 -15.69
N LEU A 63 3.91 -4.07 -14.78
CA LEU A 63 3.83 -2.63 -14.75
C LEU A 63 5.15 -2.01 -14.27
N LEU A 64 5.56 -0.92 -14.91
CA LEU A 64 6.65 -0.09 -14.41
C LEU A 64 6.17 0.70 -13.18
N PRO A 65 7.08 1.18 -12.32
CA PRO A 65 6.66 1.81 -11.04
C PRO A 65 5.66 2.95 -11.16
N LEU A 66 5.81 3.86 -12.13
CA LEU A 66 4.84 4.95 -12.30
C LEU A 66 3.49 4.45 -12.79
N ASP A 67 3.48 3.38 -13.60
CA ASP A 67 2.24 2.74 -14.05
C ASP A 67 1.56 2.01 -12.90
N MET A 68 2.33 1.35 -12.04
CA MET A 68 1.80 0.74 -10.82
C MET A 68 1.19 1.81 -9.90
N LEU A 69 1.87 2.95 -9.74
CA LEU A 69 1.34 4.07 -8.94
C LEU A 69 0.00 4.54 -9.51
N ALA A 70 -0.10 4.74 -10.81
CA ALA A 70 -1.35 5.14 -11.48
C ALA A 70 -2.45 4.10 -11.26
N CYS A 71 -2.10 2.81 -11.36
CA CYS A 71 -3.04 1.71 -11.15
C CYS A 71 -3.58 1.69 -9.73
N THR A 72 -2.70 1.79 -8.72
CA THR A 72 -3.13 1.79 -7.31
C THR A 72 -3.96 3.01 -6.97
N GLN A 73 -3.64 4.17 -7.52
CA GLN A 73 -4.46 5.38 -7.34
C GLN A 73 -5.83 5.23 -7.98
N SER A 74 -5.92 4.58 -9.14
CA SER A 74 -7.20 4.28 -9.78
C SER A 74 -8.05 3.35 -8.91
N ILE A 75 -7.43 2.33 -8.31
CA ILE A 75 -8.12 1.41 -7.39
C ILE A 75 -8.62 2.16 -6.16
N GLU A 76 -7.82 3.06 -5.60
CA GLU A 76 -8.26 3.89 -4.48
C GLU A 76 -9.52 4.67 -4.82
N ARG A 77 -9.57 5.27 -6.00
CA ARG A 77 -10.76 6.01 -6.46
C ARG A 77 -11.98 5.10 -6.65
N GLN A 78 -11.77 3.91 -7.21
CA GLN A 78 -12.84 2.93 -7.40
C GLN A 78 -13.45 2.48 -6.08
N LEU A 79 -12.68 2.48 -5.01
CA LEU A 79 -13.13 2.05 -3.68
C LEU A 79 -13.58 3.22 -2.78
N GLY A 80 -13.75 4.40 -3.37
CA GLY A 80 -14.38 5.52 -2.69
C GLY A 80 -13.46 6.59 -2.13
N ARG A 81 -12.13 6.50 -2.35
CA ARG A 81 -11.21 7.56 -1.95
C ARG A 81 -11.24 8.66 -3.01
N THR A 82 -11.90 9.78 -2.72
CA THR A 82 -12.07 10.87 -3.67
C THR A 82 -10.99 11.95 -3.54
N GLU A 83 -10.33 12.03 -2.38
CA GLU A 83 -9.35 13.07 -2.09
C GLU A 83 -8.11 12.47 -1.42
N LYS A 84 -6.95 13.03 -1.74
CA LYS A 84 -5.72 12.80 -1.00
C LYS A 84 -5.69 13.73 0.22
N SER A 85 -4.78 13.50 1.16
CA SER A 85 -4.58 14.42 2.27
C SER A 85 -4.29 15.82 1.73
N GLU A 86 -5.12 16.80 2.11
CA GLU A 86 -4.98 18.18 1.68
C GLU A 86 -3.95 18.89 2.54
N ASN A 87 -3.19 19.82 1.94
CA ASN A 87 -2.23 20.67 2.65
C ASN A 87 -1.24 19.87 3.52
N GLY A 88 -0.90 18.65 3.13
CA GLY A 88 0.00 17.81 3.88
C GLY A 88 -0.58 17.20 5.15
N HIS A 89 -1.86 17.38 5.43
CA HIS A 89 -2.55 16.80 6.57
C HIS A 89 -3.05 15.40 6.24
N TYR A 90 -2.81 14.45 7.15
CA TYR A 90 -3.39 13.12 7.06
C TYR A 90 -4.83 13.15 7.53
N ALA A 91 -5.68 12.31 6.96
CA ALA A 91 -7.10 12.23 7.27
C ALA A 91 -7.57 10.78 7.28
N ASP A 92 -8.73 10.54 7.90
CA ASP A 92 -9.42 9.26 7.80
C ASP A 92 -9.72 8.95 6.32
N ARG A 93 -9.58 7.68 5.94
CA ARG A 93 -9.73 7.28 4.53
C ARG A 93 -10.21 5.84 4.40
N PRO A 94 -11.07 5.57 3.39
CA PRO A 94 -11.56 4.21 3.16
C PRO A 94 -10.46 3.26 2.70
N ILE A 95 -9.48 3.77 1.94
CA ILE A 95 -8.38 2.95 1.42
C ILE A 95 -7.15 3.81 1.11
N ASP A 96 -5.99 3.27 1.45
CA ASP A 96 -4.69 3.85 1.12
C ASP A 96 -3.79 2.72 0.64
N ILE A 97 -3.15 2.89 -0.50
CA ILE A 97 -2.24 1.89 -1.08
C ILE A 97 -0.91 2.57 -1.37
N ASP A 98 0.14 2.12 -0.71
CA ASP A 98 1.49 2.65 -0.88
C ASP A 98 2.42 1.62 -1.50
N LEU A 99 3.26 2.07 -2.44
CA LEU A 99 4.38 1.29 -2.94
C LEU A 99 5.52 1.41 -1.94
N ILE A 100 5.93 0.29 -1.36
CA ILE A 100 6.93 0.30 -0.29
C ILE A 100 8.32 -0.07 -0.82
N ARG A 101 8.44 -1.23 -1.48
CA ARG A 101 9.70 -1.70 -2.07
C ARG A 101 9.41 -2.36 -3.40
N VAL A 102 10.35 -2.26 -4.33
CA VAL A 102 10.22 -2.85 -5.67
C VAL A 102 11.53 -3.51 -6.06
N PHE A 103 11.44 -4.71 -6.61
CA PHE A 103 12.59 -5.48 -7.09
C PHE A 103 12.39 -5.80 -8.57
N ASP A 104 13.46 -5.70 -9.35
CA ASP A 104 13.40 -6.04 -10.78
C ASP A 104 13.45 -7.56 -11.02
N GLY A 105 13.44 -7.96 -12.30
CA GLY A 105 13.46 -9.37 -12.67
C GLY A 105 14.74 -10.11 -12.27
N ASN A 106 15.80 -9.40 -11.92
CA ASN A 106 17.07 -9.97 -11.47
C ASN A 106 17.16 -10.00 -9.94
N GLY A 107 16.12 -9.59 -9.23
CA GLY A 107 16.10 -9.53 -7.77
C GLY A 107 16.79 -8.32 -7.19
N GLU A 108 17.12 -7.31 -7.99
CA GLU A 108 17.75 -6.09 -7.52
C GLU A 108 16.70 -5.06 -7.12
N GLU A 109 16.91 -4.44 -5.97
CA GLU A 109 15.99 -3.42 -5.47
C GLU A 109 16.12 -2.13 -6.26
N LEU A 110 14.97 -1.58 -6.68
CA LEU A 110 14.93 -0.29 -7.36
C LEU A 110 14.89 0.85 -6.35
N SER A 111 15.58 1.93 -6.70
CA SER A 111 15.54 3.17 -5.93
C SER A 111 15.12 4.30 -6.86
N ILE A 112 13.96 4.89 -6.60
CA ILE A 112 13.41 5.97 -7.42
C ILE A 112 12.97 7.09 -6.48
N VAL A 113 13.46 8.30 -6.74
CA VAL A 113 13.05 9.49 -5.98
C VAL A 113 12.73 10.59 -6.98
N ASN A 114 11.45 10.97 -7.06
CA ASN A 114 11.01 12.09 -7.87
C ASN A 114 9.78 12.75 -7.22
N SER A 115 9.18 13.71 -7.89
CA SER A 115 8.05 14.46 -7.34
C SER A 115 6.79 13.61 -7.13
N GLN A 116 6.69 12.44 -7.76
CA GLN A 116 5.50 11.59 -7.73
C GLN A 116 5.69 10.35 -6.87
N LEU A 117 6.92 9.82 -6.77
CA LEU A 117 7.16 8.51 -6.20
C LEU A 117 8.53 8.47 -5.52
N SER A 118 8.55 7.91 -4.32
CA SER A 118 9.78 7.64 -3.58
C SER A 118 9.77 6.18 -3.14
N ILE A 119 10.68 5.36 -3.69
CA ILE A 119 10.85 3.95 -3.33
C ILE A 119 12.33 3.65 -3.14
N PRO A 120 12.70 2.89 -2.10
CA PRO A 120 11.83 2.41 -1.01
C PRO A 120 11.11 3.57 -0.33
N HIS A 121 9.89 3.32 0.19
CA HIS A 121 9.15 4.37 0.91
C HIS A 121 10.02 4.88 2.07
N PRO A 122 10.20 6.21 2.22
CA PRO A 122 11.23 6.74 3.12
C PRO A 122 10.99 6.45 4.61
N LEU A 123 9.74 6.20 5.01
CA LEU A 123 9.38 6.02 6.42
C LEU A 123 8.94 4.59 6.75
N TRP A 124 9.07 3.62 5.82
CA TRP A 124 8.48 2.30 6.03
C TRP A 124 9.05 1.57 7.25
N GLN A 125 10.35 1.75 7.53
CA GLN A 125 11.00 1.09 8.66
C GLN A 125 10.58 1.66 10.01
N GLN A 126 10.07 2.89 10.03
CA GLN A 126 9.63 3.59 11.24
C GLN A 126 8.15 3.38 11.53
N ARG A 127 7.40 2.79 10.57
CA ARG A 127 5.95 2.57 10.69
C ARG A 127 5.69 1.10 10.97
N ASP A 128 5.33 0.77 12.22
CA ASP A 128 5.05 -0.62 12.61
C ASP A 128 3.96 -1.25 11.74
N PHE A 129 2.96 -0.46 11.35
CA PHE A 129 1.85 -0.94 10.53
C PHE A 129 2.26 -1.25 9.08
N VAL A 130 3.48 -0.91 8.68
CA VAL A 130 4.09 -1.31 7.40
C VAL A 130 5.15 -2.37 7.66
N ARG A 131 6.08 -2.10 8.57
CA ARG A 131 7.25 -2.96 8.83
C ARG A 131 6.84 -4.35 9.29
N ILE A 132 5.92 -4.45 10.25
CA ILE A 132 5.52 -5.75 10.80
C ILE A 132 4.81 -6.62 9.76
N PRO A 133 3.76 -6.14 9.06
CA PRO A 133 3.16 -6.93 7.98
C PRO A 133 4.14 -7.26 6.86
N LEU A 134 5.03 -6.34 6.51
CA LEU A 134 6.02 -6.56 5.46
C LEU A 134 6.98 -7.70 5.81
N GLU A 135 7.44 -7.75 7.06
CA GLU A 135 8.34 -8.81 7.53
C GLU A 135 7.71 -10.20 7.43
N GLN A 136 6.38 -10.31 7.52
CA GLN A 136 5.68 -11.59 7.37
C GLN A 136 5.79 -12.17 5.96
N ILE A 137 5.92 -11.32 4.96
CA ILE A 137 5.84 -11.72 3.56
C ILE A 137 7.12 -11.48 2.77
N PHE A 138 8.06 -10.72 3.33
CA PHE A 138 9.30 -10.39 2.63
C PHE A 138 10.19 -11.63 2.52
N GLN A 139 10.70 -11.88 1.31
CA GLN A 139 11.66 -12.95 1.04
C GLN A 139 12.89 -12.34 0.38
N SER A 140 14.02 -12.52 1.04
CA SER A 140 15.33 -12.08 0.54
C SER A 140 15.83 -12.99 -0.57
#